data_b310bae7a9e95b01a9577b41ad935b6b
#
_entry.id   b310bae7a9e95b01a9577b41ad935b6b
#
_cell.length_a   1.000
_cell.length_b   1.000
_cell.length_c   1.000
_cell.angle_alpha   90.00
_cell.angle_beta   90.00
_cell.angle_gamma   90.00
#
_symmetry.space_group_name_H-M   'P 1'
#
loop_
_entity.id
_entity.type
_entity.pdbx_description
1 polymer ?
#
loop_
_entity_poly.entity_id
_entity_poly.type
_entity_poly.pdbx_seq_one_letter_code
_entity_poly.pdbx_strand_id
1 'polypeptide(L)'
;MKYVEIEPTDNDAIDCFVEDCNLFAVFDVPTNVLFAQNFKNNIENYKDIFVDFNMDRNIFFSCKSNKSYYFLKTAAEQGCGIEVSSYYELKDALKYTKKIIASGIKEKEYLNLAIKNNIIISVDDIFELKNIIKKNVNTNVLLRINNINEKIISRFGICLNQLDECIKLIENSKVNLLGFSFHINNYNLDD
;
A
#
# COMPACT_ATOMS: atom_id res chain seq x y z
N MET A 1 12.46 10.93 19.98
CA MET A 1 13.22 9.98 19.17
C MET A 1 14.28 10.77 18.43
N LYS A 2 15.56 10.50 18.68
CA LYS A 2 16.65 11.13 17.92
C LYS A 2 16.89 10.28 16.67
N TYR A 3 16.91 10.91 15.51
CA TYR A 3 17.29 10.27 14.27
C TYR A 3 18.71 10.69 13.94
N VAL A 4 19.54 9.70 13.63
CA VAL A 4 20.84 9.93 13.01
C VAL A 4 20.67 9.55 11.55
N GLU A 5 20.86 10.50 10.65
CA GLU A 5 20.83 10.26 9.21
C GLU A 5 22.20 9.74 8.80
N ILE A 6 22.23 8.52 8.30
CA ILE A 6 23.42 7.89 7.74
C ILE A 6 23.06 7.50 6.32
N GLU A 7 23.83 7.95 5.36
CA GLU A 7 23.64 7.67 3.93
C GLU A 7 24.68 6.66 3.44
N PRO A 8 24.45 5.35 3.59
CA PRO A 8 25.25 4.37 2.88
C PRO A 8 24.87 4.36 1.41
N THR A 9 25.86 4.21 0.54
CA THR A 9 25.70 4.32 -0.91
C THR A 9 25.38 3.00 -1.61
N ASP A 10 25.52 1.86 -0.94
CA ASP A 10 25.30 0.50 -1.47
C ASP A 10 25.04 -0.52 -0.36
N ASN A 11 24.79 -1.80 -0.72
CA ASN A 11 24.58 -2.87 0.27
C ASN A 11 25.87 -3.20 1.06
N ASP A 12 27.03 -3.09 0.41
CA ASP A 12 28.31 -3.31 1.07
C ASP A 12 28.53 -2.26 2.17
N ALA A 13 28.01 -1.04 2.00
CA ALA A 13 28.02 -0.02 3.01
C ALA A 13 27.14 -0.33 4.23
N ILE A 14 26.10 -1.16 4.08
CA ILE A 14 25.31 -1.66 5.22
C ILE A 14 26.15 -2.62 6.05
N ASP A 15 26.82 -3.56 5.40
CA ASP A 15 27.65 -4.55 6.05
C ASP A 15 28.85 -3.89 6.73
N CYS A 16 29.57 -3.00 6.05
CA CYS A 16 30.60 -2.15 6.63
C CYS A 16 30.09 -1.32 7.81
N PHE A 17 28.91 -0.70 7.69
CA PHE A 17 28.33 0.06 8.79
C PHE A 17 28.02 -0.81 10.01
N VAL A 18 27.53 -2.03 9.81
CA VAL A 18 27.26 -2.98 10.90
C VAL A 18 28.55 -3.46 11.56
N GLU A 19 29.59 -3.70 10.76
CA GLU A 19 30.90 -4.17 11.23
C GLU A 19 31.73 -3.06 11.89
N ASP A 20 31.85 -1.89 11.25
CA ASP A 20 32.72 -0.79 11.69
C ASP A 20 32.10 0.03 12.83
N CYS A 21 30.80 0.20 12.83
CA CYS A 21 30.11 0.99 13.85
C CYS A 21 29.73 0.13 15.04
N ASN A 22 30.47 -0.65 15.71
CA ASN A 22 30.06 -1.35 16.93
C ASN A 22 28.69 -0.77 17.45
N LEU A 23 27.60 -1.11 16.76
CA LEU A 23 26.26 -0.51 16.97
C LEU A 23 25.82 -0.60 18.43
N PHE A 24 26.29 -1.65 19.12
CA PHE A 24 26.06 -1.84 20.55
C PHE A 24 26.80 -0.82 21.43
N ALA A 25 27.87 -0.20 20.93
CA ALA A 25 28.60 0.84 21.66
C ALA A 25 28.01 2.24 21.39
N VAL A 26 27.27 2.41 20.29
CA VAL A 26 26.66 3.70 19.89
C VAL A 26 25.26 3.89 20.50
N PHE A 27 24.54 2.79 20.73
CA PHE A 27 23.15 2.83 21.21
C PHE A 27 22.98 2.02 22.49
N ASP A 28 22.62 2.69 23.56
CA ASP A 28 22.34 2.07 24.89
C ASP A 28 20.96 1.38 24.92
N VAL A 29 20.15 1.49 23.87
CA VAL A 29 18.78 1.00 23.79
C VAL A 29 18.50 0.34 22.43
N PRO A 30 17.52 -0.58 22.33
CA PRO A 30 17.10 -1.13 21.04
C PRO A 30 16.76 -0.01 20.05
N THR A 31 17.42 -0.03 18.90
CA THR A 31 17.35 1.06 17.90
C THR A 31 17.01 0.51 16.53
N ASN A 32 16.11 1.20 15.82
CA ASN A 32 15.83 0.93 14.42
C ASN A 32 16.69 1.85 13.54
N VAL A 33 17.49 1.26 12.68
CA VAL A 33 18.28 2.00 11.68
C VAL A 33 17.54 1.98 10.35
N LEU A 34 17.41 3.14 9.72
CA LEU A 34 16.71 3.30 8.46
C LEU A 34 17.71 3.73 7.36
N PHE A 35 17.84 2.91 6.33
CA PHE A 35 18.70 3.20 5.18
C PHE A 35 17.90 3.92 4.10
N ALA A 36 17.90 5.23 4.19
CA ALA A 36 17.11 6.12 3.37
C ALA A 36 17.46 6.04 1.89
N GLN A 37 18.76 6.01 1.59
CA GLN A 37 19.22 6.00 0.20
C GLN A 37 18.86 4.69 -0.50
N ASN A 38 18.97 3.55 0.20
CA ASN A 38 18.55 2.26 -0.36
C ASN A 38 17.08 2.24 -0.70
N PHE A 39 16.23 2.88 0.11
CA PHE A 39 14.81 2.99 -0.20
C PHE A 39 14.56 3.82 -1.47
N LYS A 40 15.26 4.95 -1.63
CA LYS A 40 15.18 5.76 -2.85
C LYS A 40 15.65 4.98 -4.08
N ASN A 41 16.80 4.33 -3.99
CA ASN A 41 17.37 3.52 -5.07
C ASN A 41 16.42 2.39 -5.49
N ASN A 42 15.79 1.72 -4.53
CA ASN A 42 14.81 0.68 -4.83
C ASN A 42 13.60 1.23 -5.58
N ILE A 43 13.10 2.43 -5.22
CA ILE A 43 12.01 3.08 -5.96
C ILE A 43 12.43 3.37 -7.40
N GLU A 44 13.63 3.91 -7.62
CA GLU A 44 14.13 4.19 -8.98
C GLU A 44 14.29 2.91 -9.79
N ASN A 45 14.87 1.85 -9.22
CA ASN A 45 14.98 0.55 -9.88
C ASN A 45 13.62 0.00 -10.32
N TYR A 46 12.59 0.12 -9.48
CA TYR A 46 11.23 -0.27 -9.86
C TYR A 46 10.66 0.61 -10.98
N LYS A 47 10.94 1.92 -10.98
CA LYS A 47 10.49 2.81 -12.05
C LYS A 47 11.12 2.44 -13.38
N ASP A 48 12.39 2.05 -13.39
CA ASP A 48 13.12 1.69 -14.61
C ASP A 48 12.54 0.42 -15.26
N ILE A 49 12.15 -0.57 -14.46
CA ILE A 49 11.47 -1.79 -14.96
C ILE A 49 10.21 -1.42 -15.76
N PHE A 50 9.40 -0.47 -15.30
CA PHE A 50 8.18 -0.07 -16.01
C PHE A 50 8.46 0.66 -17.33
N VAL A 51 9.63 1.30 -17.48
CA VAL A 51 10.05 1.93 -18.76
C VAL A 51 10.22 0.86 -19.83
N ASP A 52 10.91 -0.22 -19.48
CA ASP A 52 11.23 -1.31 -20.41
C ASP A 52 9.98 -1.99 -20.96
N PHE A 53 8.91 -2.00 -20.18
CA PHE A 53 7.63 -2.61 -20.55
C PHE A 53 6.57 -1.63 -21.08
N ASN A 54 6.92 -0.34 -21.24
CA ASN A 54 5.98 0.72 -21.67
C ASN A 54 4.67 0.74 -20.85
N MET A 55 4.79 0.55 -19.54
CA MET A 55 3.67 0.53 -18.60
C MET A 55 3.58 1.84 -17.81
N ASP A 56 2.37 2.18 -17.34
CA ASP A 56 2.17 3.29 -16.42
C ASP A 56 2.90 3.06 -15.08
N ARG A 57 3.70 4.03 -14.68
CA ARG A 57 4.57 3.96 -13.49
C ARG A 57 3.83 4.32 -12.21
N ASN A 58 2.81 3.55 -11.86
CA ASN A 58 2.06 3.77 -10.63
C ASN A 58 2.55 2.84 -9.50
N ILE A 59 3.61 3.26 -8.82
CA ILE A 59 4.13 2.54 -7.66
C ILE A 59 3.44 3.04 -6.40
N PHE A 60 3.03 2.12 -5.52
CA PHE A 60 2.48 2.42 -4.20
C PHE A 60 3.34 1.75 -3.12
N PHE A 61 3.84 2.56 -2.20
CA PHE A 61 4.54 2.05 -1.01
C PHE A 61 3.53 1.52 0.01
N SER A 62 3.68 0.27 0.42
CA SER A 62 2.80 -0.34 1.43
C SER A 62 3.22 0.06 2.84
N CYS A 63 2.38 0.85 3.51
CA CYS A 63 2.64 1.37 4.86
C CYS A 63 2.83 0.25 5.90
N LYS A 64 2.19 -0.91 5.71
CA LYS A 64 2.33 -2.05 6.63
C LYS A 64 3.75 -2.61 6.70
N SER A 65 4.57 -2.44 5.65
CA SER A 65 5.95 -2.91 5.61
C SER A 65 6.86 -2.10 6.54
N ASN A 66 6.64 -0.79 6.60
CA ASN A 66 7.31 0.09 7.57
C ASN A 66 6.48 1.35 7.79
N LYS A 67 6.09 1.59 9.05
CA LYS A 67 5.23 2.72 9.45
C LYS A 67 5.99 4.00 9.79
N SER A 68 7.33 4.02 9.57
CA SER A 68 8.10 5.22 9.80
C SER A 68 7.60 6.37 8.91
N TYR A 69 7.39 7.52 9.51
CA TYR A 69 7.02 8.73 8.77
C TYR A 69 8.03 9.08 7.69
N TYR A 70 9.29 8.72 7.89
CA TYR A 70 10.36 8.94 6.94
C TYR A 70 10.07 8.25 5.60
N PHE A 71 9.67 6.97 5.61
CA PHE A 71 9.34 6.23 4.39
C PHE A 71 8.08 6.77 3.71
N LEU A 72 7.07 7.17 4.49
CA LEU A 72 5.85 7.78 3.93
C LEU A 72 6.17 9.09 3.19
N LYS A 73 6.98 9.94 3.85
CA LYS A 73 7.44 11.21 3.27
C LYS A 73 8.26 10.98 2.01
N THR A 74 9.28 10.12 2.09
CA THR A 74 10.18 9.82 0.96
C THR A 74 9.42 9.21 -0.21
N ALA A 75 8.51 8.27 0.01
CA ALA A 75 7.68 7.69 -1.05
C ALA A 75 6.87 8.78 -1.77
N ALA A 76 6.23 9.68 -1.02
CA ALA A 76 5.47 10.79 -1.57
C ALA A 76 6.35 11.77 -2.37
N GLU A 77 7.53 12.13 -1.85
CA GLU A 77 8.52 12.99 -2.53
C GLU A 77 9.04 12.36 -3.83
N GLN A 78 9.16 11.03 -3.87
CA GLN A 78 9.53 10.27 -5.07
C GLN A 78 8.35 10.06 -6.05
N GLY A 79 7.18 10.64 -5.79
CA GLY A 79 5.99 10.52 -6.65
C GLY A 79 5.26 9.19 -6.52
N CYS A 80 5.63 8.32 -5.56
CA CYS A 80 4.89 7.12 -5.24
C CYS A 80 3.58 7.46 -4.53
N GLY A 81 2.57 6.60 -4.73
CA GLY A 81 1.40 6.55 -3.85
C GLY A 81 1.74 5.80 -2.56
N ILE A 82 0.77 5.79 -1.64
CA ILE A 82 0.87 5.04 -0.39
C ILE A 82 -0.32 4.09 -0.28
N GLU A 83 -0.06 2.80 -0.06
CA GLU A 83 -1.10 1.83 0.29
C GLU A 83 -1.19 1.73 1.81
N VAL A 84 -2.42 1.88 2.32
CA VAL A 84 -2.72 1.89 3.76
C VAL A 84 -3.80 0.86 4.09
N SER A 85 -3.74 0.30 5.30
CA SER A 85 -4.65 -0.76 5.75
C SER A 85 -5.34 -0.47 7.08
N SER A 86 -5.26 0.77 7.57
CA SER A 86 -5.94 1.21 8.80
C SER A 86 -6.24 2.71 8.79
N TYR A 87 -7.16 3.11 9.68
CA TYR A 87 -7.50 4.51 9.91
C TYR A 87 -6.28 5.38 10.23
N TYR A 88 -5.40 4.90 11.10
CA TYR A 88 -4.22 5.66 11.54
C TYR A 88 -3.18 5.79 10.43
N GLU A 89 -2.95 4.72 9.66
CA GLU A 89 -2.07 4.77 8.49
C GLU A 89 -2.59 5.76 7.45
N LEU A 90 -3.91 5.77 7.18
CA LEU A 90 -4.52 6.74 6.27
C LEU A 90 -4.32 8.18 6.79
N LYS A 91 -4.56 8.42 8.07
CA LYS A 91 -4.37 9.74 8.68
C LYS A 91 -2.92 10.23 8.57
N ASP A 92 -1.96 9.34 8.71
CA ASP A 92 -0.55 9.67 8.58
C ASP A 92 -0.14 9.88 7.13
N ALA A 93 -0.56 9.03 6.20
CA ALA A 93 -0.28 9.15 4.78
C ALA A 93 -0.86 10.45 4.17
N LEU A 94 -2.04 10.87 4.64
CA LEU A 94 -2.69 12.12 4.20
C LEU A 94 -1.89 13.38 4.48
N LYS A 95 -0.90 13.33 5.36
CA LYS A 95 0.02 14.45 5.64
C LYS A 95 0.99 14.69 4.46
N TYR A 96 1.23 13.69 3.63
CA TYR A 96 2.26 13.72 2.60
C TYR A 96 1.70 13.65 1.17
N THR A 97 0.61 12.92 0.95
CA THR A 97 0.04 12.74 -0.39
C THR A 97 -1.46 12.49 -0.36
N LYS A 98 -2.11 12.69 -1.51
CA LYS A 98 -3.47 12.23 -1.80
C LYS A 98 -3.50 11.00 -2.72
N LYS A 99 -2.35 10.60 -3.28
CA LYS A 99 -2.21 9.39 -4.07
C LYS A 99 -2.16 8.18 -3.13
N ILE A 100 -3.33 7.74 -2.66
CA ILE A 100 -3.46 6.70 -1.63
C ILE A 100 -4.45 5.63 -2.10
N ILE A 101 -4.15 4.36 -1.77
CA ILE A 101 -5.08 3.24 -1.85
C ILE A 101 -5.38 2.76 -0.43
N ALA A 102 -6.65 2.73 -0.07
CA ALA A 102 -7.13 2.19 1.21
C ALA A 102 -7.52 0.72 1.02
N SER A 103 -6.76 -0.19 1.64
CA SER A 103 -6.94 -1.64 1.58
C SER A 103 -7.34 -2.26 2.92
N GLY A 104 -7.52 -3.56 2.95
CA GLY A 104 -7.92 -4.32 4.13
C GLY A 104 -9.35 -4.04 4.58
N ILE A 105 -9.75 -4.61 5.72
CA ILE A 105 -11.08 -4.43 6.31
C ILE A 105 -11.22 -2.99 6.81
N LYS A 106 -12.26 -2.29 6.34
CA LYS A 106 -12.45 -0.86 6.66
C LYS A 106 -13.60 -0.69 7.65
N GLU A 107 -13.24 -0.41 8.89
CA GLU A 107 -14.19 0.07 9.88
C GLU A 107 -14.81 1.41 9.45
N LYS A 108 -15.92 1.78 10.08
CA LYS A 108 -16.74 2.94 9.70
C LYS A 108 -15.95 4.24 9.60
N GLU A 109 -15.08 4.52 10.57
CA GLU A 109 -14.25 5.73 10.62
C GLU A 109 -13.22 5.75 9.50
N TYR A 110 -12.57 4.63 9.24
CA TYR A 110 -11.60 4.46 8.18
C TYR A 110 -12.24 4.66 6.81
N LEU A 111 -13.36 3.99 6.55
CA LEU A 111 -14.11 4.13 5.30
C LEU A 111 -14.60 5.57 5.08
N ASN A 112 -15.14 6.21 6.10
CA ASN A 112 -15.60 7.59 6.02
C ASN A 112 -14.44 8.56 5.73
N LEU A 113 -13.28 8.36 6.33
CA LEU A 113 -12.10 9.18 6.09
C LEU A 113 -11.59 9.03 4.65
N ALA A 114 -11.56 7.78 4.13
CA ALA A 114 -11.17 7.48 2.75
C ALA A 114 -12.11 8.17 1.74
N ILE A 115 -13.42 8.02 1.91
CA ILE A 115 -14.43 8.65 1.04
C ILE A 115 -14.33 10.18 1.09
N LYS A 116 -14.25 10.77 2.29
CA LYS A 116 -14.13 12.22 2.48
C LYS A 116 -12.91 12.82 1.74
N ASN A 117 -11.83 12.08 1.65
CA ASN A 117 -10.60 12.53 1.00
C ASN A 117 -10.46 12.05 -0.46
N ASN A 118 -11.51 11.43 -1.02
CA ASN A 118 -11.51 10.89 -2.38
C ASN A 118 -10.36 9.89 -2.64
N ILE A 119 -10.08 9.05 -1.65
CA ILE A 119 -9.05 8.02 -1.72
C ILE A 119 -9.59 6.81 -2.48
N ILE A 120 -8.72 6.16 -3.29
CA ILE A 120 -9.07 4.90 -3.96
C ILE A 120 -9.28 3.82 -2.90
N ILE A 121 -10.41 3.11 -2.96
CA ILE A 121 -10.76 2.06 -2.00
C ILE A 121 -10.64 0.70 -2.68
N SER A 122 -9.75 -0.15 -2.17
CA SER A 122 -9.72 -1.57 -2.54
C SER A 122 -10.78 -2.30 -1.72
N VAL A 123 -11.87 -2.70 -2.37
CA VAL A 123 -13.04 -3.31 -1.75
C VAL A 123 -12.79 -4.80 -1.54
N ASP A 124 -12.91 -5.27 -0.31
CA ASP A 124 -12.61 -6.64 0.08
C ASP A 124 -13.82 -7.60 0.02
N ASP A 125 -15.04 -7.08 0.08
CA ASP A 125 -16.27 -7.87 0.02
C ASP A 125 -17.49 -7.09 -0.49
N ILE A 126 -18.55 -7.84 -0.85
CA ILE A 126 -19.76 -7.25 -1.41
C ILE A 126 -20.56 -6.40 -0.39
N PHE A 127 -20.45 -6.69 0.92
CA PHE A 127 -21.13 -5.90 1.96
C PHE A 127 -20.46 -4.53 2.11
N GLU A 128 -19.14 -4.48 2.03
CA GLU A 128 -18.38 -3.22 1.99
C GLU A 128 -18.79 -2.41 0.76
N LEU A 129 -18.86 -3.04 -0.43
CA LEU A 129 -19.32 -2.38 -1.64
C LEU A 129 -20.72 -1.77 -1.46
N LYS A 130 -21.66 -2.56 -0.95
CA LYS A 130 -23.04 -2.09 -0.67
C LYS A 130 -23.06 -0.92 0.31
N ASN A 131 -22.17 -0.91 1.31
CA ASN A 131 -22.03 0.20 2.26
C ASN A 131 -21.47 1.47 1.60
N ILE A 132 -20.53 1.34 0.68
CA ILE A 132 -20.01 2.47 -0.11
C ILE A 132 -21.12 3.06 -0.99
N ILE A 133 -21.84 2.22 -1.71
CA ILE A 133 -22.94 2.62 -2.60
C ILE A 133 -24.04 3.37 -1.83
N LYS A 134 -24.41 2.91 -0.63
CA LYS A 134 -25.37 3.58 0.25
C LYS A 134 -24.99 5.01 0.63
N LYS A 135 -23.70 5.38 0.59
CA LYS A 135 -23.25 6.76 0.82
C LYS A 135 -23.67 7.71 -0.30
N ASN A 136 -23.99 7.19 -1.48
CA ASN A 136 -24.45 7.94 -2.65
C ASN A 136 -23.51 9.09 -3.05
N VAL A 137 -22.22 8.89 -2.95
CA VAL A 137 -21.16 9.85 -3.31
C VAL A 137 -20.22 9.26 -4.36
N ASN A 138 -19.60 10.10 -5.16
CA ASN A 138 -18.60 9.66 -6.11
C ASN A 138 -17.40 9.06 -5.35
N THR A 139 -17.06 7.82 -5.66
CA THR A 139 -16.00 7.08 -4.98
C THR A 139 -15.29 6.19 -5.99
N ASN A 140 -13.97 6.27 -6.05
CA ASN A 140 -13.14 5.40 -6.89
C ASN A 140 -12.83 4.10 -6.14
N VAL A 141 -13.09 2.96 -6.79
CA VAL A 141 -12.85 1.65 -6.18
C VAL A 141 -12.04 0.72 -7.09
N LEU A 142 -11.29 -0.16 -6.46
CA LEU A 142 -10.78 -1.41 -7.03
C LEU A 142 -11.55 -2.55 -6.38
N LEU A 143 -11.98 -3.55 -7.16
CA LEU A 143 -12.52 -4.79 -6.57
C LEU A 143 -11.36 -5.73 -6.31
N ARG A 144 -11.14 -6.10 -5.06
CA ARG A 144 -10.14 -7.09 -4.71
C ARG A 144 -10.69 -8.48 -4.98
N ILE A 145 -10.00 -9.20 -5.87
CA ILE A 145 -10.39 -10.56 -6.24
C ILE A 145 -9.72 -11.53 -5.28
N ASN A 146 -10.52 -12.49 -4.79
CA ASN A 146 -10.01 -13.60 -4.01
C ASN A 146 -9.22 -14.53 -4.94
N ASN A 147 -7.97 -14.82 -4.57
CA ASN A 147 -7.11 -15.72 -5.36
C ASN A 147 -7.68 -17.15 -5.30
N ILE A 148 -7.94 -17.73 -6.47
CA ILE A 148 -8.71 -18.96 -6.65
C ILE A 148 -7.81 -20.20 -6.53
N ASN A 149 -6.93 -20.22 -5.59
CA ASN A 149 -6.36 -21.52 -5.27
C ASN A 149 -7.32 -22.23 -4.31
N GLU A 150 -8.08 -23.21 -4.80
CA GLU A 150 -9.11 -23.98 -4.04
C GLU A 150 -8.59 -24.56 -2.72
N LYS A 151 -7.27 -24.60 -2.53
CA LYS A 151 -6.60 -25.10 -1.33
C LYS A 151 -6.49 -24.07 -0.19
N ILE A 152 -6.65 -22.78 -0.48
CA ILE A 152 -6.50 -21.71 0.53
C ILE A 152 -7.71 -20.79 0.45
N ILE A 153 -8.63 -20.93 1.39
CA ILE A 153 -9.76 -20.01 1.55
C ILE A 153 -9.22 -18.71 2.15
N SER A 154 -9.07 -17.69 1.31
CA SER A 154 -8.75 -16.34 1.79
C SER A 154 -10.01 -15.68 2.36
N ARG A 155 -9.88 -15.06 3.53
CA ARG A 155 -10.94 -14.19 4.10
C ARG A 155 -11.05 -12.84 3.42
N PHE A 156 -10.14 -12.53 2.49
CA PHE A 156 -10.06 -11.27 1.78
C PHE A 156 -10.39 -11.46 0.31
N GLY A 157 -11.08 -10.48 -0.23
CA GLY A 157 -11.40 -10.41 -1.62
C GLY A 157 -12.75 -11.05 -1.99
N ILE A 158 -13.30 -10.57 -3.08
CA ILE A 158 -14.58 -10.97 -3.66
C ILE A 158 -14.38 -12.27 -4.42
N CYS A 159 -15.24 -13.26 -4.18
CA CYS A 159 -15.24 -14.49 -4.95
C CYS A 159 -15.69 -14.23 -6.41
N LEU A 160 -15.15 -14.96 -7.37
CA LEU A 160 -15.47 -14.75 -8.79
C LEU A 160 -16.97 -14.91 -9.09
N ASN A 161 -17.66 -15.80 -8.40
CA ASN A 161 -19.10 -16.00 -8.57
C ASN A 161 -19.95 -14.79 -8.12
N GLN A 162 -19.39 -13.86 -7.36
CA GLN A 162 -20.03 -12.62 -6.90
C GLN A 162 -19.68 -11.41 -7.77
N LEU A 163 -18.75 -11.58 -8.72
CA LEU A 163 -18.20 -10.45 -9.49
C LEU A 163 -19.28 -9.77 -10.35
N ASP A 164 -20.10 -10.55 -11.03
CA ASP A 164 -21.19 -10.02 -11.87
C ASP A 164 -22.21 -9.21 -11.04
N GLU A 165 -22.51 -9.66 -9.81
CA GLU A 165 -23.38 -8.89 -8.91
C GLU A 165 -22.72 -7.57 -8.51
N CYS A 166 -21.42 -7.58 -8.20
CA CYS A 166 -20.69 -6.38 -7.85
C CYS A 166 -20.67 -5.37 -8.98
N ILE A 167 -20.41 -5.80 -10.22
CA ILE A 167 -20.39 -4.95 -11.40
C ILE A 167 -21.77 -4.31 -11.61
N LYS A 168 -22.84 -5.09 -11.57
CA LYS A 168 -24.22 -4.59 -11.71
C LYS A 168 -24.59 -3.56 -10.62
N LEU A 169 -24.12 -3.75 -9.41
CA LEU A 169 -24.32 -2.79 -8.31
C LEU A 169 -23.60 -1.48 -8.57
N ILE A 170 -22.37 -1.53 -9.10
CA ILE A 170 -21.57 -0.35 -9.44
C ILE A 170 -22.21 0.43 -10.59
N GLU A 171 -22.63 -0.23 -11.68
CA GLU A 171 -23.27 0.38 -12.85
C GLU A 171 -24.50 1.24 -12.48
N ASN A 172 -25.23 0.85 -11.42
CA ASN A 172 -26.41 1.57 -10.93
C ASN A 172 -26.09 2.51 -9.76
N SER A 173 -24.85 2.98 -9.65
CA SER A 173 -24.41 3.80 -8.53
C SER A 173 -23.52 4.99 -8.96
N LYS A 174 -23.03 5.77 -8.00
CA LYS A 174 -22.02 6.81 -8.22
C LYS A 174 -20.58 6.29 -8.00
N VAL A 175 -20.41 5.00 -7.83
CA VAL A 175 -19.09 4.38 -7.64
C VAL A 175 -18.44 4.21 -9.01
N ASN A 176 -17.18 4.61 -9.11
CA ASN A 176 -16.38 4.44 -10.31
C ASN A 176 -15.41 3.27 -10.12
N LEU A 177 -15.59 2.21 -10.92
CA LEU A 177 -14.69 1.06 -10.93
C LEU A 177 -13.43 1.38 -11.74
N LEU A 178 -12.28 1.45 -11.07
CA LEU A 178 -10.97 1.67 -11.73
C LEU A 178 -10.36 0.37 -12.26
N GLY A 179 -10.73 -0.78 -11.68
CA GLY A 179 -10.21 -2.08 -12.07
C GLY A 179 -10.23 -3.07 -10.90
N PHE A 180 -9.32 -4.04 -10.97
CA PHE A 180 -9.22 -5.12 -9.99
C PHE A 180 -7.91 -5.05 -9.22
N SER A 181 -7.91 -5.54 -7.99
CA SER A 181 -6.71 -5.76 -7.20
C SER A 181 -6.65 -7.21 -6.73
N PHE A 182 -5.45 -7.71 -6.51
CA PHE A 182 -5.21 -9.03 -5.96
C PHE A 182 -3.96 -9.00 -5.10
N HIS A 183 -3.80 -9.99 -4.25
CA HIS A 183 -2.61 -10.14 -3.42
C HIS A 183 -2.08 -11.56 -3.61
N ILE A 184 -0.84 -11.66 -4.10
CA ILE A 184 -0.16 -12.94 -4.26
C ILE A 184 0.33 -13.38 -2.89
N ASN A 185 -0.14 -14.52 -2.41
CA ASN A 185 0.33 -15.16 -1.20
C ASN A 185 1.45 -16.17 -1.56
N ASN A 186 2.41 -16.30 -0.64
CA ASN A 186 3.45 -17.34 -0.66
C ASN A 186 4.58 -17.20 -1.69
N TYR A 187 4.65 -16.16 -2.49
CA TYR A 187 5.72 -15.94 -3.48
C TYR A 187 6.02 -17.16 -4.36
N ASN A 188 5.03 -18.00 -4.62
CA ASN A 188 5.20 -19.10 -5.58
C ASN A 188 5.28 -18.50 -6.98
N LEU A 189 6.45 -18.66 -7.61
CA LEU A 189 6.71 -18.19 -8.97
C LEU A 189 6.04 -19.07 -10.05
N ASP A 190 5.36 -20.13 -9.63
CA ASP A 190 4.76 -21.15 -10.51
C ASP A 190 3.24 -20.97 -10.72
N ASP A 191 2.67 -19.82 -10.28
CA ASP A 191 1.24 -19.48 -10.45
C ASP A 191 1.03 -18.41 -11.53
#